data_da427f49aaa9d58faa9ccf6f214d2871
#
_entry.id   da427f49aaa9d58faa9ccf6f214d2871
#
_cell.length_a   1.000
_cell.length_b   1.000
_cell.length_c   1.000
_cell.angle_alpha   90.00
_cell.angle_beta   90.00
_cell.angle_gamma   90.00
#
_symmetry.space_group_name_H-M   'P 1'
#
loop_
_entity.id
_entity.type
_entity.pdbx_description
1 polymer ?
#
loop_
_entity_poly.entity_id
_entity_poly.type
_entity_poly.pdbx_seq_one_letter_code
_entity_poly.pdbx_strand_id
1 'polypeptide(L)'
;MNYWDTACVLKLYTAEPDSATYLTLAGQAAEPLLASEILATELTYALYQKELRGALKTGSVERVLKQFQADCDAGRWLLLPLGRDVAIRAAQVATACYQRRPPIAVRTLDGVHLATALLAKATHLVTTDERMRQAARALGMTLTP
;
A
#
# COMPACT_ATOMS: atom_id res chain seq x y z
N MET A 1 13.39 3.49 4.35
CA MET A 1 12.59 2.84 3.27
C MET A 1 11.11 3.07 3.52
N ASN A 2 10.37 3.46 2.48
CA ASN A 2 8.95 3.76 2.54
C ASN A 2 8.14 2.59 1.99
N TYR A 3 7.25 2.05 2.81
CA TYR A 3 6.27 1.04 2.38
C TYR A 3 4.98 1.74 1.93
N TRP A 4 4.45 1.34 0.79
CA TRP A 4 3.30 1.96 0.14
C TRP A 4 2.07 1.06 0.20
N ASP A 5 0.97 1.61 0.69
CA ASP A 5 -0.37 1.04 0.62
C ASP A 5 -0.96 1.21 -0.79
N THR A 6 -1.76 0.27 -1.22
CA THR A 6 -2.39 0.23 -2.54
C THR A 6 -3.14 1.51 -2.90
N ALA A 7 -3.85 2.13 -1.96
CA ALA A 7 -4.57 3.38 -2.20
C ALA A 7 -3.63 4.52 -2.61
N CYS A 8 -2.44 4.59 -2.02
CA CYS A 8 -1.43 5.59 -2.37
C CYS A 8 -0.69 5.25 -3.66
N VAL A 9 -0.46 3.96 -3.93
CA VAL A 9 0.10 3.51 -5.21
C VAL A 9 -0.84 3.85 -6.38
N LEU A 10 -2.14 3.66 -6.21
CA LEU A 10 -3.14 3.97 -7.22
C LEU A 10 -3.05 5.43 -7.70
N LYS A 11 -2.72 6.36 -6.79
CA LYS A 11 -2.54 7.80 -7.08
C LYS A 11 -1.33 8.12 -7.97
N LEU A 12 -0.40 7.18 -8.12
CA LEU A 12 0.74 7.34 -9.05
C LEU A 12 0.35 6.99 -10.49
N TYR A 13 -0.73 6.22 -10.68
CA TYR A 13 -1.17 5.71 -11.98
C TYR A 13 -2.51 6.26 -12.44
N THR A 14 -3.29 6.87 -11.54
CA THR A 14 -4.58 7.48 -11.84
C THR A 14 -4.63 8.89 -11.27
N ALA A 15 -5.27 9.81 -12.01
CA ALA A 15 -5.39 11.20 -11.56
C ALA A 15 -6.40 11.29 -10.42
N GLU A 16 -5.92 11.71 -9.25
CA GLU A 16 -6.70 12.04 -8.07
C GLU A 16 -6.31 13.44 -7.56
N PRO A 17 -7.12 14.12 -6.78
CA PRO A 17 -6.86 15.51 -6.37
C PRO A 17 -5.51 15.71 -5.68
N ASP A 18 -5.03 14.70 -4.96
CA ASP A 18 -3.77 14.72 -4.19
C ASP A 18 -2.63 13.93 -4.84
N SER A 19 -2.79 13.44 -6.08
CA SER A 19 -1.77 12.65 -6.79
C SER A 19 -0.41 13.36 -6.86
N ALA A 20 -0.39 14.69 -7.00
CA ALA A 20 0.85 15.46 -7.09
C ALA A 20 1.77 15.26 -5.87
N THR A 21 1.19 15.16 -4.67
CA THR A 21 1.94 14.90 -3.42
C THR A 21 2.64 13.56 -3.48
N TYR A 22 1.94 12.49 -3.90
CA TYR A 22 2.49 11.13 -3.95
C TYR A 22 3.48 10.96 -5.10
N LEU A 23 3.26 11.61 -6.25
CA LEU A 23 4.21 11.61 -7.36
C LEU A 23 5.52 12.29 -6.95
N THR A 24 5.45 13.41 -6.24
CA THR A 24 6.64 14.09 -5.69
C THR A 24 7.39 13.20 -4.72
N LEU A 25 6.66 12.59 -3.76
CA LEU A 25 7.25 11.68 -2.78
C LEU A 25 7.92 10.47 -3.44
N ALA A 26 7.27 9.85 -4.42
CA ALA A 26 7.83 8.72 -5.17
C ALA A 26 9.04 9.13 -6.03
N GLY A 27 9.03 10.35 -6.60
CA GLY A 27 10.13 10.88 -7.40
C GLY A 27 11.37 11.26 -6.59
N GLN A 28 11.22 11.54 -5.30
CA GLN A 28 12.32 11.86 -4.37
C GLN A 28 12.95 10.62 -3.73
N ALA A 29 12.36 9.43 -3.92
CA ALA A 29 12.89 8.20 -3.35
C ALA A 29 14.24 7.83 -4.00
N ALA A 30 15.27 7.69 -3.18
CA ALA A 30 16.58 7.22 -3.62
C ALA A 30 16.67 5.69 -3.73
N GLU A 31 15.69 4.98 -3.20
CA GLU A 31 15.61 3.52 -3.16
C GLU A 31 14.29 3.07 -3.80
N PRO A 32 14.19 1.79 -4.22
CA PRO A 32 12.93 1.23 -4.70
C PRO A 32 11.78 1.44 -3.70
N LEU A 33 10.58 1.68 -4.21
CA LEU A 33 9.37 1.79 -3.41
C LEU A 33 8.97 0.38 -2.95
N LEU A 34 8.67 0.19 -1.66
CA LEU A 34 8.29 -1.11 -1.13
C LEU A 34 6.78 -1.27 -1.12
N ALA A 35 6.30 -2.43 -1.53
CA ALA A 35 4.92 -2.86 -1.37
C ALA A 35 4.82 -4.38 -1.21
N SER A 36 3.66 -4.90 -0.84
CA SER A 36 3.40 -6.34 -0.85
C SER A 36 3.09 -6.84 -2.27
N GLU A 37 3.37 -8.10 -2.56
CA GLU A 37 2.92 -8.76 -3.80
C GLU A 37 1.39 -8.72 -3.98
N ILE A 38 0.61 -8.60 -2.89
CA ILE A 38 -0.85 -8.43 -2.96
C ILE A 38 -1.24 -7.15 -3.72
N LEU A 39 -0.33 -6.17 -3.80
CA LEU A 39 -0.55 -4.90 -4.50
C LEU A 39 -1.05 -5.10 -5.93
N ALA A 40 -0.47 -6.03 -6.69
CA ALA A 40 -0.88 -6.28 -8.07
C ALA A 40 -2.36 -6.69 -8.17
N THR A 41 -2.81 -7.53 -7.23
CA THR A 41 -4.21 -7.95 -7.15
C THR A 41 -5.11 -6.79 -6.75
N GLU A 42 -4.80 -6.09 -5.68
CA GLU A 42 -5.61 -4.98 -5.17
C GLU A 42 -5.69 -3.83 -6.20
N LEU A 43 -4.57 -3.51 -6.86
CA LEU A 43 -4.53 -2.50 -7.91
C LEU A 43 -5.47 -2.88 -9.06
N THR A 44 -5.46 -4.15 -9.49
CA THR A 44 -6.35 -4.67 -10.53
C THR A 44 -7.82 -4.46 -10.15
N TYR A 45 -8.23 -4.90 -8.95
CA TYR A 45 -9.60 -4.73 -8.49
C TYR A 45 -10.00 -3.26 -8.36
N ALA A 46 -9.12 -2.42 -7.80
CA ALA A 46 -9.38 -0.99 -7.63
C ALA A 46 -9.55 -0.27 -8.98
N LEU A 47 -8.74 -0.60 -9.99
CA LEU A 47 -8.84 -0.03 -11.33
C LEU A 47 -10.15 -0.42 -12.01
N TYR A 48 -10.56 -1.70 -11.97
CA TYR A 48 -11.85 -2.12 -12.52
C TYR A 48 -13.02 -1.45 -11.80
N GLN A 49 -12.95 -1.30 -10.48
CA GLN A 49 -13.99 -0.57 -9.73
C GLN A 49 -14.06 0.91 -10.13
N LYS A 50 -12.92 1.57 -10.38
CA LYS A 50 -12.89 2.95 -10.88
C LYS A 50 -13.49 3.06 -12.28
N GLU A 51 -13.20 2.12 -13.15
CA GLU A 51 -13.76 2.07 -14.50
C GLU A 51 -15.29 1.86 -14.45
N LEU A 52 -15.75 0.90 -13.62
CA LEU A 52 -17.18 0.63 -13.43
C LEU A 52 -17.97 1.85 -12.91
N ARG A 53 -17.35 2.66 -12.05
CA ARG A 53 -17.94 3.89 -11.51
C ARG A 53 -17.81 5.11 -12.42
N GLY A 54 -17.18 4.96 -13.60
CA GLY A 54 -16.92 6.06 -14.53
C GLY A 54 -15.79 7.01 -14.11
N ALA A 55 -15.03 6.66 -13.08
CA ALA A 55 -13.86 7.44 -12.64
C ALA A 55 -12.61 7.20 -13.50
N LEU A 56 -12.61 6.16 -14.30
CA LEU A 56 -11.64 5.86 -15.34
C LEU A 56 -12.37 5.61 -16.66
N LYS A 57 -11.72 6.00 -17.77
CA LYS A 57 -12.23 5.68 -19.12
C LYS A 57 -12.15 4.17 -19.35
N THR A 58 -13.18 3.61 -19.96
CA THR A 58 -13.23 2.19 -20.37
C THR A 58 -11.98 1.80 -21.17
N GLY A 59 -11.39 0.66 -20.82
CA GLY A 59 -10.14 0.15 -21.41
C GLY A 59 -8.86 0.75 -20.83
N SER A 60 -8.95 1.61 -19.80
CA SER A 60 -7.77 2.17 -19.15
C SER A 60 -7.04 1.18 -18.25
N VAL A 61 -7.74 0.16 -17.73
CA VAL A 61 -7.18 -0.80 -16.75
C VAL A 61 -5.95 -1.48 -17.30
N GLU A 62 -6.04 -2.07 -18.52
CA GLU A 62 -4.90 -2.79 -19.12
C GLU A 62 -3.68 -1.88 -19.32
N ARG A 63 -3.90 -0.64 -19.75
CA ARG A 63 -2.81 0.33 -19.93
C ARG A 63 -2.11 0.65 -18.62
N VAL A 64 -2.87 0.86 -17.54
CA VAL A 64 -2.32 1.15 -16.22
C VAL A 64 -1.57 -0.04 -15.67
N LEU A 65 -2.11 -1.26 -15.80
CA LEU A 65 -1.43 -2.47 -15.34
C LEU A 65 -0.14 -2.75 -16.12
N LYS A 66 -0.11 -2.49 -17.43
CA LYS A 66 1.13 -2.57 -18.23
C LYS A 66 2.18 -1.56 -17.75
N GLN A 67 1.77 -0.34 -17.43
CA GLN A 67 2.70 0.66 -16.89
C GLN A 67 3.25 0.24 -15.53
N PHE A 68 2.39 -0.25 -14.64
CA PHE A 68 2.82 -0.78 -13.33
C PHE A 68 3.81 -1.93 -13.48
N GLN A 69 3.54 -2.88 -14.39
CA GLN A 69 4.45 -4.00 -14.66
C GLN A 69 5.80 -3.48 -15.20
N ALA A 70 5.80 -2.54 -16.12
CA ALA A 70 7.03 -1.93 -16.63
C ALA A 70 7.85 -1.25 -15.52
N ASP A 71 7.19 -0.58 -14.57
CA ASP A 71 7.85 0.02 -13.42
C ASP A 71 8.44 -1.05 -12.46
N CYS A 72 7.77 -2.20 -12.32
CA CYS A 72 8.33 -3.35 -11.58
C CYS A 72 9.57 -3.92 -12.28
N ASP A 73 9.50 -4.13 -13.59
CA ASP A 73 10.60 -4.66 -14.40
C ASP A 73 11.81 -3.71 -14.41
N ALA A 74 11.56 -2.40 -14.34
CA ALA A 74 12.58 -1.36 -14.22
C ALA A 74 13.16 -1.23 -12.80
N GLY A 75 12.70 -2.03 -11.83
CA GLY A 75 13.18 -2.00 -10.43
C GLY A 75 12.69 -0.81 -9.62
N ARG A 76 11.68 -0.08 -10.09
CA ARG A 76 11.07 1.02 -9.32
C ARG A 76 10.32 0.52 -8.10
N TRP A 77 9.72 -0.67 -8.20
CA TRP A 77 9.02 -1.36 -7.13
C TRP A 77 9.79 -2.57 -6.67
N LEU A 78 9.93 -2.74 -5.35
CA LEU A 78 10.31 -3.98 -4.72
C LEU A 78 9.06 -4.59 -4.07
N LEU A 79 8.48 -5.59 -4.75
CA LEU A 79 7.32 -6.31 -4.24
C LEU A 79 7.79 -7.40 -3.27
N LEU A 80 7.32 -7.32 -2.04
CA LEU A 80 7.71 -8.21 -0.96
C LEU A 80 6.78 -9.43 -0.92
N PRO A 81 7.31 -10.65 -0.76
CA PRO A 81 6.53 -11.87 -0.88
C PRO A 81 5.45 -11.97 0.20
N LEU A 82 4.32 -12.56 -0.18
CA LEU A 82 3.19 -12.86 0.70
C LEU A 82 3.32 -14.29 1.26
N GLY A 83 4.28 -14.48 2.16
CA GLY A 83 4.58 -15.79 2.73
C GLY A 83 3.83 -16.10 4.04
N ARG A 84 4.12 -17.29 4.59
CA ARG A 84 3.55 -17.74 5.87
C ARG A 84 3.93 -16.83 7.03
N ASP A 85 5.12 -16.25 7.01
CA ASP A 85 5.62 -15.30 8.00
C ASP A 85 4.78 -14.02 8.03
N VAL A 86 4.35 -13.53 6.85
CA VAL A 86 3.43 -12.39 6.73
C VAL A 86 2.08 -12.75 7.36
N ALA A 87 1.53 -13.94 7.07
CA ALA A 87 0.26 -14.37 7.64
C ALA A 87 0.31 -14.45 9.18
N ILE A 88 1.37 -15.02 9.73
CA ILE A 88 1.59 -15.08 11.19
C ILE A 88 1.73 -13.67 11.77
N ARG A 89 2.53 -12.82 11.13
CA ARG A 89 2.75 -11.45 11.59
C ARG A 89 1.47 -10.61 11.53
N ALA A 90 0.63 -10.78 10.50
CA ALA A 90 -0.66 -10.10 10.37
C ALA A 90 -1.62 -10.45 11.52
N ALA A 91 -1.66 -11.73 11.95
CA ALA A 91 -2.42 -12.14 13.12
C ALA A 91 -1.90 -11.47 14.41
N GLN A 92 -0.59 -11.34 14.57
CA GLN A 92 0.00 -10.60 15.71
C GLN A 92 -0.33 -9.12 15.67
N VAL A 93 -0.31 -8.49 14.49
CA VAL A 93 -0.75 -7.09 14.29
C VAL A 93 -2.20 -6.92 14.71
N ALA A 94 -3.09 -7.82 14.28
CA ALA A 94 -4.49 -7.79 14.70
C ALA A 94 -4.62 -7.86 16.22
N THR A 95 -3.97 -8.83 16.87
CA THR A 95 -3.97 -8.97 18.33
C THR A 95 -3.50 -7.67 19.01
N ALA A 96 -2.37 -7.11 18.58
CA ALA A 96 -1.82 -5.89 19.15
C ALA A 96 -2.75 -4.67 18.99
N CYS A 97 -3.48 -4.60 17.87
CA CYS A 97 -4.41 -3.49 17.60
C CYS A 97 -5.72 -3.64 18.38
N TYR A 98 -6.32 -4.82 18.37
CA TYR A 98 -7.63 -5.05 19.02
C TYR A 98 -7.55 -5.11 20.54
N GLN A 99 -6.40 -5.42 21.13
CA GLN A 99 -6.19 -5.41 22.59
C GLN A 99 -5.95 -4.01 23.15
N ARG A 100 -5.80 -2.99 22.33
CA ARG A 100 -5.66 -1.60 22.79
C ARG A 100 -6.95 -1.07 23.41
N ARG A 101 -6.84 0.04 24.14
CA ARG A 101 -7.96 0.75 24.74
C ARG A 101 -7.87 2.23 24.40
N PRO A 102 -8.72 2.74 23.50
CA PRO A 102 -9.70 2.03 22.67
C PRO A 102 -9.04 1.11 21.64
N PRO A 103 -9.75 0.05 21.17
CA PRO A 103 -9.20 -0.86 20.15
C PRO A 103 -9.07 -0.15 18.80
N ILE A 104 -8.04 -0.54 18.03
CA ILE A 104 -7.86 -0.09 16.65
C ILE A 104 -8.39 -1.19 15.72
N ALA A 105 -9.50 -0.92 15.04
CA ALA A 105 -10.19 -1.88 14.18
C ALA A 105 -9.56 -1.95 12.78
N VAL A 106 -8.42 -2.64 12.64
CA VAL A 106 -7.77 -2.90 11.35
C VAL A 106 -8.49 -4.02 10.60
N ARG A 107 -8.57 -3.89 9.28
CA ARG A 107 -9.09 -4.96 8.40
C ARG A 107 -7.99 -5.97 8.07
N THR A 108 -8.37 -7.13 7.56
CA THR A 108 -7.43 -8.22 7.24
C THR A 108 -6.30 -7.76 6.31
N LEU A 109 -6.62 -7.09 5.19
CA LEU A 109 -5.61 -6.61 4.24
C LEU A 109 -4.75 -5.49 4.81
N ASP A 110 -5.32 -4.60 5.63
CA ASP A 110 -4.55 -3.59 6.36
C ASP A 110 -3.49 -4.27 7.27
N GLY A 111 -3.90 -5.35 7.94
CA GLY A 111 -3.00 -6.18 8.76
C GLY A 111 -1.90 -6.85 7.95
N VAL A 112 -2.20 -7.32 6.73
CA VAL A 112 -1.22 -7.90 5.80
C VAL A 112 -0.20 -6.85 5.37
N HIS A 113 -0.63 -5.65 4.98
CA HIS A 113 0.25 -4.55 4.62
C HIS A 113 1.17 -4.14 5.78
N LEU A 114 0.60 -3.94 6.97
CA LEU A 114 1.37 -3.59 8.17
C LEU A 114 2.39 -4.68 8.53
N ALA A 115 1.99 -5.95 8.46
CA ALA A 115 2.88 -7.09 8.72
C ALA A 115 4.04 -7.13 7.73
N THR A 116 3.77 -6.96 6.43
CA THR A 116 4.79 -6.93 5.38
C THR A 116 5.77 -5.78 5.60
N ALA A 117 5.26 -4.58 5.89
CA ALA A 117 6.09 -3.42 6.18
C ALA A 117 7.01 -3.65 7.39
N LEU A 118 6.48 -4.22 8.48
CA LEU A 118 7.26 -4.52 9.69
C LEU A 118 8.34 -5.58 9.45
N LEU A 119 8.03 -6.66 8.73
CA LEU A 119 9.01 -7.70 8.39
C LEU A 119 10.13 -7.16 7.49
N ALA A 120 9.80 -6.26 6.56
CA ALA A 120 10.77 -5.57 5.73
C ALA A 120 11.56 -4.47 6.47
N LYS A 121 11.27 -4.24 7.75
CA LYS A 121 11.87 -3.16 8.55
C LYS A 121 11.69 -1.78 7.90
N ALA A 122 10.57 -1.58 7.20
CA ALA A 122 10.22 -0.27 6.68
C ALA A 122 10.03 0.71 7.85
N THR A 123 10.63 1.88 7.73
CA THR A 123 10.55 2.91 8.77
C THR A 123 9.34 3.81 8.61
N HIS A 124 8.84 3.94 7.40
CA HIS A 124 7.72 4.83 7.05
C HIS A 124 6.62 4.06 6.32
N LEU A 125 5.39 4.38 6.64
CA LEU A 125 4.19 3.90 5.94
C LEU A 125 3.55 5.05 5.18
N VAL A 126 3.32 4.84 3.89
CA VAL A 126 2.60 5.77 3.00
C VAL A 126 1.18 5.25 2.83
N THR A 127 0.22 5.86 3.54
CA THR A 127 -1.19 5.48 3.50
C THR A 127 -2.11 6.67 3.84
N THR A 128 -3.28 6.70 3.22
CA THR A 128 -4.38 7.62 3.55
C THR A 128 -5.44 7.00 4.46
N ASP A 129 -5.40 5.69 4.69
CA ASP A 129 -6.38 5.03 5.58
C ASP A 129 -6.08 5.35 7.04
N GLU A 130 -7.01 6.06 7.70
CA GLU A 130 -6.81 6.53 9.07
C GLU A 130 -6.67 5.37 10.07
N ARG A 131 -7.30 4.23 9.86
CA ARG A 131 -7.14 3.04 10.72
C ARG A 131 -5.73 2.47 10.59
N MET A 132 -5.22 2.37 9.35
CA MET A 132 -3.82 1.97 9.11
C MET A 132 -2.85 2.98 9.71
N ARG A 133 -3.13 4.29 9.62
CA ARG A 133 -2.31 5.35 10.22
C ARG A 133 -2.24 5.20 11.75
N GLN A 134 -3.38 4.97 12.41
CA GLN A 134 -3.44 4.73 13.85
C GLN A 134 -2.68 3.47 14.24
N ALA A 135 -2.88 2.37 13.51
CA ALA A 135 -2.17 1.11 13.76
C ALA A 135 -0.66 1.25 13.55
N ALA A 136 -0.22 1.92 12.50
CA ALA A 136 1.20 2.14 12.21
C ALA A 136 1.88 2.92 13.35
N ARG A 137 1.27 4.01 13.82
CA ARG A 137 1.79 4.76 14.99
C ARG A 137 1.89 3.86 16.23
N ALA A 138 0.84 3.06 16.46
CA ALA A 138 0.78 2.13 17.58
C ALA A 138 1.83 1.02 17.52
N LEU A 139 2.31 0.69 16.34
CA LEU A 139 3.35 -0.30 16.04
C LEU A 139 4.75 0.32 15.90
N GLY A 140 4.89 1.64 16.14
CA GLY A 140 6.17 2.33 16.12
C GLY A 140 6.66 2.75 14.73
N MET A 141 5.79 2.76 13.71
CA MET A 141 6.13 3.24 12.38
C MET A 141 5.86 4.74 12.23
N THR A 142 6.67 5.42 11.44
CA THR A 142 6.45 6.80 11.02
C THR A 142 5.47 6.83 9.83
N LEU A 143 4.71 7.90 9.70
CA LEU A 143 3.79 8.11 8.58
C LEU A 143 4.36 9.13 7.61
N THR A 144 4.10 8.92 6.32
CA THR A 144 4.48 9.84 5.23
C THR A 144 3.33 9.85 4.20
N PRO A 145 2.90 10.97 3.70
CA PRO A 145 2.88 12.28 4.33
C PRO A 145 1.97 12.33 5.52
#